data_0cc833b3a9d0fd69b41ee00c1a360d41
#
_entry.id   0cc833b3a9d0fd69b41ee00c1a360d41
#
_cell.length_a   1.000
_cell.length_b   1.000
_cell.length_c   1.000
_cell.angle_alpha   90.00
_cell.angle_beta   90.00
_cell.angle_gamma   90.00
#
_symmetry.space_group_name_H-M   'P 1'
#
loop_
_entity.id
_entity.type
_entity.pdbx_description
1 polymer ?
#
loop_
_entity_poly.entity_id
_entity_poly.type
_entity_poly.pdbx_seq_one_letter_code
_entity_poly.pdbx_strand_id
1 'polypeptide(L)' 'MICEKILGTVDTLDLKGKKLEYVDIEWHEAFKKIHRKKTETGREIGIRMDDSILTEGLKEGDVIWLEDDLAIAVHTP' A
#
# COMPACT_ATOMS: atom_id res chain seq x y z
N MET A 1 -11.82 4.67 1.96
CA MET A 1 -10.65 3.98 2.55
C MET A 1 -9.42 4.84 2.30
N ILE A 2 -8.76 5.24 3.38
CA ILE A 2 -7.53 6.05 3.29
C ILE A 2 -6.41 5.31 4.00
N CYS A 3 -5.33 5.07 3.28
CA CYS A 3 -4.14 4.38 3.78
C CYS A 3 -3.12 5.44 4.19
N GLU A 4 -2.77 5.46 5.47
CA GLU A 4 -1.96 6.55 6.03
C GLU A 4 -0.60 6.10 6.57
N LYS A 5 -0.35 4.80 6.61
CA LYS A 5 0.88 4.25 7.18
C LYS A 5 1.33 3.01 6.44
N ILE A 6 2.63 2.78 6.43
CA ILE A 6 3.20 1.50 6.06
C ILE A 6 3.20 0.66 7.33
N LEU A 7 2.41 -0.42 7.32
CA LEU A 7 2.18 -1.25 8.50
C LEU A 7 3.21 -2.39 8.65
N GLY A 8 3.94 -2.65 7.61
CA GLY A 8 4.92 -3.72 7.50
C GLY A 8 5.05 -4.12 6.06
N THR A 9 5.53 -5.32 5.81
CA THR A 9 5.65 -5.85 4.44
C THR A 9 4.96 -7.20 4.34
N VAL A 10 4.74 -7.65 3.11
CA VAL A 10 4.15 -8.97 2.89
C VAL A 10 5.00 -10.10 3.47
N ASP A 11 6.30 -9.85 3.65
CA ASP A 11 7.23 -10.83 4.20
C ASP A 11 7.28 -10.83 5.73
N THR A 12 6.91 -9.72 6.37
CA THR A 12 7.03 -9.57 7.82
C THR A 12 5.72 -9.71 8.56
N LEU A 13 4.58 -9.55 7.88
CA LEU A 13 3.27 -9.64 8.49
C LEU A 13 2.66 -11.01 8.25
N ASP A 14 1.89 -11.49 9.22
CA ASP A 14 1.08 -12.69 9.04
C ASP A 14 -0.20 -12.31 8.32
N LEU A 15 -0.30 -12.69 7.05
CA LEU A 15 -1.45 -12.41 6.21
C LEU A 15 -2.35 -13.61 6.00
N LYS A 16 -2.13 -14.68 6.76
CA LYS A 16 -2.89 -15.90 6.65
C LYS A 16 -4.38 -15.64 6.90
N GLY A 17 -5.22 -16.17 6.02
CA GLY A 17 -6.66 -15.98 6.10
C GLY A 17 -7.16 -14.65 5.55
N LYS A 18 -6.26 -13.80 5.06
CA LYS A 18 -6.62 -12.51 4.50
C LYS A 18 -6.55 -12.55 2.98
N LYS A 19 -7.48 -11.85 2.34
CA LYS A 19 -7.37 -11.57 0.91
C LYS A 19 -6.30 -10.50 0.74
N LEU A 20 -5.33 -10.75 -0.12
CA LEU A 20 -4.27 -9.80 -0.42
C LEU A 20 -4.56 -9.15 -1.77
N GLU A 21 -4.70 -7.83 -1.78
CA GLU A 21 -4.86 -7.03 -2.99
C GLU A 21 -3.64 -6.15 -3.17
N TYR A 22 -3.25 -5.93 -4.42
CA TYR A 22 -2.13 -5.04 -4.75
C TYR A 22 -2.62 -3.78 -5.42
N VAL A 23 -1.94 -2.69 -5.12
CA VAL A 23 -2.10 -1.41 -5.81
C VAL A 23 -0.80 -1.08 -6.52
N ASP A 24 -0.89 -0.75 -7.80
CA ASP A 24 0.28 -0.41 -8.60
C ASP A 24 0.71 1.02 -8.34
N ILE A 25 1.94 1.19 -7.89
CA ILE A 25 2.56 2.50 -7.69
C ILE A 25 3.83 2.53 -8.54
N GLU A 26 3.83 3.34 -9.59
CA GLU A 26 5.02 3.52 -10.42
C GLU A 26 6.15 4.10 -9.58
N TRP A 27 7.39 3.69 -9.85
CA TRP A 27 8.52 4.12 -9.03
C TRP A 27 8.65 5.64 -8.96
N HIS A 28 8.31 6.37 -10.03
CA HIS A 28 8.37 7.83 -10.03
C HIS A 28 7.29 8.48 -9.16
N GLU A 29 6.24 7.72 -8.80
CA GLU A 29 5.19 8.18 -7.89
C GLU A 29 5.44 7.76 -6.45
N ALA A 30 6.41 6.87 -6.22
CA ALA A 30 6.60 6.22 -4.92
C ALA A 30 6.93 7.20 -3.80
N PHE A 31 7.47 8.36 -4.14
CA PHE A 31 7.87 9.39 -3.18
C PHE A 31 6.82 10.48 -2.98
N LYS A 32 5.65 10.34 -3.60
CA LYS A 32 4.54 11.27 -3.39
C LYS A 32 3.76 10.88 -2.13
N LYS A 33 3.28 11.88 -1.41
CA LYS A 33 2.50 11.66 -0.19
C LYS A 33 1.06 11.26 -0.48
N ILE A 34 0.48 11.76 -1.55
CA ILE A 34 -0.96 11.64 -1.82
C ILE A 34 -1.18 10.94 -3.15
N HIS A 35 -2.01 9.89 -3.10
CA HIS A 35 -2.41 9.16 -4.29
C HIS A 35 -3.91 8.84 -4.22
N ARG A 36 -4.53 8.69 -5.38
CA ARG A 36 -5.85 8.10 -5.52
C ARG A 36 -5.73 7.00 -6.55
N LYS A 37 -5.95 5.77 -6.13
CA LYS A 37 -5.68 4.58 -6.94
C LYS A 37 -6.79 3.55 -6.80
N LYS A 38 -6.78 2.57 -7.68
CA LYS A 38 -7.59 1.36 -7.55
C LYS A 38 -6.67 0.17 -7.37
N THR A 39 -7.07 -0.76 -6.51
CA THR A 39 -6.38 -2.03 -6.41
C THR A 39 -6.64 -2.88 -7.67
N GLU A 40 -5.94 -3.98 -7.80
CA GLU A 40 -6.10 -4.91 -8.93
C GLU A 40 -7.53 -5.46 -9.04
N THR A 41 -8.30 -5.44 -7.95
CA THR A 41 -9.70 -5.89 -7.95
C THR A 41 -10.70 -4.75 -8.20
N GLY A 42 -10.21 -3.52 -8.41
CA GLY A 42 -11.06 -2.37 -8.68
C GLY A 42 -11.48 -1.59 -7.43
N ARG A 43 -10.96 -1.93 -6.25
CA ARG A 43 -11.25 -1.21 -5.02
C ARG A 43 -10.59 0.16 -5.03
N GLU A 44 -11.37 1.20 -4.82
CA GLU A 44 -10.83 2.56 -4.78
C GLU A 44 -10.22 2.85 -3.41
N ILE A 45 -8.99 3.37 -3.41
CA ILE A 45 -8.29 3.76 -2.18
C ILE A 45 -7.67 5.13 -2.33
N GLY A 46 -7.56 5.83 -1.20
CA GLY A 46 -6.73 7.02 -1.08
C GLY A 46 -5.49 6.66 -0.28
N ILE A 47 -4.37 7.25 -0.64
CA ILE A 47 -3.12 7.11 0.08
C ILE A 47 -2.69 8.50 0.50
N ARG A 48 -2.45 8.67 1.81
CA ARG A 48 -1.99 9.95 2.36
C ARG A 48 -0.94 9.68 3.42
N MET A 49 0.31 9.72 3.01
CA MET A 49 1.45 9.42 3.88
C MET A 49 2.01 10.70 4.51
N ASP A 50 2.79 10.54 5.56
CA ASP A 50 3.50 11.66 6.16
C ASP A 50 4.79 11.99 5.37
N ASP A 51 5.56 12.95 5.87
CA ASP A 51 6.75 13.45 5.17
C ASP A 51 7.86 12.42 5.01
N SER A 52 7.87 11.35 5.81
CA SER A 52 8.90 10.33 5.68
C SER A 52 8.89 9.67 4.30
N ILE A 53 7.73 9.65 3.65
CA ILE A 53 7.61 9.04 2.32
C ILE A 53 8.39 9.81 1.25
N LEU A 54 8.63 11.10 1.48
CA LEU A 54 9.39 11.94 0.54
C LEU A 54 10.84 11.46 0.40
N THR A 55 11.35 10.77 1.39
CA THR A 55 12.71 10.23 1.40
C THR A 55 12.71 8.72 1.21
N GLU A 56 11.85 8.01 1.93
CA GLU A 56 11.85 6.55 1.94
C GLU A 56 11.13 5.94 0.74
N GLY A 57 10.04 6.56 0.32
CA GLY A 57 9.22 6.05 -0.78
C GLY A 57 8.41 4.81 -0.42
N LEU A 58 7.35 4.56 -1.21
CA LEU A 58 6.62 3.30 -1.16
C LEU A 58 7.42 2.24 -1.93
N LYS A 59 7.50 1.04 -1.37
CA LYS A 59 8.31 -0.04 -1.94
C LYS A 59 7.48 -1.27 -2.22
N GLU A 60 7.97 -2.09 -3.10
CA GLU A 60 7.36 -3.39 -3.42
C GLU A 60 7.09 -4.17 -2.13
N GLY A 61 5.86 -4.61 -1.96
CA GLY A 61 5.47 -5.42 -0.81
C GLY A 61 5.11 -4.66 0.44
N ASP A 62 5.20 -3.32 0.44
CA ASP A 62 4.74 -2.53 1.58
C ASP A 62 3.24 -2.73 1.78
N VAL A 63 2.83 -3.08 3.00
CA VAL A 63 1.43 -3.25 3.36
C VAL A 63 0.92 -1.94 3.94
N ILE A 64 -0.13 -1.39 3.31
CA ILE A 64 -0.66 -0.07 3.66
C ILE A 64 -2.09 -0.12 4.22
N TRP A 65 -2.71 -1.30 4.22
CA TRP A 65 -4.02 -1.52 4.83
C TRP A 65 -4.10 -2.93 5.37
N LEU A 66 -4.66 -3.06 6.57
CA LEU A 66 -4.75 -4.36 7.24
C LEU A 66 -6.04 -4.42 8.06
N GLU A 67 -6.89 -5.38 7.72
CA GLU A 67 -8.12 -5.73 8.45
C GLU A 67 -8.12 -7.23 8.69
N ASP A 68 -9.18 -7.74 9.33
CA ASP A 68 -9.28 -9.17 9.63
C ASP A 68 -9.22 -10.03 8.37
N ASP A 69 -9.87 -9.58 7.28
CA ASP A 69 -10.02 -10.36 6.05
C ASP A 69 -9.38 -9.73 4.82
N LEU A 70 -8.70 -8.60 4.98
CA LEU A 70 -8.16 -7.84 3.84
C LEU A 70 -6.82 -7.21 4.17
N ALA A 71 -5.87 -7.37 3.26
CA ALA A 71 -4.62 -6.62 3.27
C ALA A 71 -4.42 -5.98 1.90
N ILE A 72 -3.90 -4.77 1.87
CA ILE A 72 -3.55 -4.08 0.62
C ILE A 72 -2.06 -3.78 0.65
N ALA A 73 -1.37 -4.19 -0.39
CA ALA A 73 0.07 -4.01 -0.52
C ALA A 73 0.42 -3.27 -1.81
N VAL A 74 1.61 -2.71 -1.82
CA VAL A 74 2.13 -1.96 -2.97
C VAL A 74 2.85 -2.91 -3.92
N HIS A 75 2.55 -2.77 -5.21
CA HIS A 75 3.31 -3.38 -6.29
C HIS A 75 3.97 -2.27 -7.10
N THR A 76 5.28 -2.35 -7.28
CA THR A 76 6.03 -1.39 -8.10
C THR A 76 6.40 -2.06 -9.40
N PRO A 77 5.59 -1.83 -10.46
CA PRO A 77 5.84 -2.49 -11.75
C PRO A 77 7.14 -2.04 -12.42
#